data_e5a46837b8dc37fce7744a1499179f3b
#
_entry.id   e5a46837b8dc37fce7744a1499179f3b
#
_cell.length_a   1.000
_cell.length_b   1.000
_cell.length_c   1.000
_cell.angle_alpha   90.00
_cell.angle_beta   90.00
_cell.angle_gamma   90.00
#
_symmetry.space_group_name_H-M   'P 1'
#
loop_
_entity.id
_entity.type
_entity.pdbx_description
1 polymer ?
#
loop_
_entity_poly.entity_id
_entity_poly.type
_entity_poly.pdbx_seq_one_letter_code
_entity_poly.pdbx_strand_id
1 'polypeptide(L)'
;MLFPLQVLTVLAVSFGPFSVGLSKGYSSPALASLQQDTVYNHNHSIAGQISVTSEEGSWIASLSLLGALLGGLLSSIVLRYGRRNSLLLISIPLSASWMLTVFATSVEMIYCTAFLAGLCSAIVGLVSQVYISEIACPHLRGRLSACLKIFGHLGLLSSFLMGAWLDWRQLALVCAAAPLMLLVTVQYVPETPSYLLYSGRVEEAEKSLQCLRGDMVDVSTELATIQVNIQNSRLEKLDCKSVILPKLVKPVLLTSTLMFFNRFSGVIAFNFYAVTIFSQVFSDINPHLGAVVSAIVQLISSLASSQTKLVGGHC
;
A
#
# COMPACT_ATOMS: atom_id res chain seq x y z
N MET A 1 16.15 -14.42 18.54
CA MET A 1 16.30 -14.81 17.13
C MET A 1 15.00 -14.49 16.42
N LEU A 2 15.04 -13.82 15.28
CA LEU A 2 13.87 -13.68 14.39
C LEU A 2 13.58 -15.05 13.79
N PHE A 3 12.39 -15.55 13.93
CA PHE A 3 12.00 -16.83 13.34
C PHE A 3 12.08 -16.71 11.82
N PRO A 4 12.83 -17.58 11.12
CA PRO A 4 13.13 -17.41 9.70
C PRO A 4 11.86 -17.34 8.85
N LEU A 5 10.84 -18.11 9.20
CA LEU A 5 9.58 -18.13 8.46
C LEU A 5 8.72 -16.88 8.67
N GLN A 6 8.74 -16.28 9.85
CA GLN A 6 8.06 -15.01 10.10
C GLN A 6 8.66 -13.88 9.25
N VAL A 7 9.98 -13.83 9.12
CA VAL A 7 10.66 -12.84 8.27
C VAL A 7 10.30 -13.07 6.80
N LEU A 8 10.31 -14.31 6.34
CA LEU A 8 9.93 -14.65 4.97
C LEU A 8 8.48 -14.27 4.65
N THR A 9 7.57 -14.52 5.60
CA THR A 9 6.17 -14.11 5.51
C THR A 9 6.02 -12.58 5.40
N VAL A 10 6.77 -11.84 6.22
CA VAL A 10 6.77 -10.36 6.15
C VAL A 10 7.30 -9.88 4.81
N LEU A 11 8.38 -10.46 4.30
CA LEU A 11 8.92 -10.12 2.98
C LEU A 11 7.90 -10.41 1.87
N ALA A 12 7.25 -11.56 1.91
CA ALA A 12 6.22 -11.94 0.95
C ALA A 12 5.05 -10.95 0.91
N VAL A 13 4.54 -10.55 2.09
CA VAL A 13 3.44 -9.58 2.19
C VAL A 13 3.90 -8.16 1.86
N SER A 14 5.19 -7.84 2.02
CA SER A 14 5.75 -6.52 1.72
C SER A 14 5.71 -6.15 0.23
N PHE A 15 5.55 -7.12 -0.67
CA PHE A 15 5.24 -6.84 -2.08
C PHE A 15 3.91 -6.09 -2.27
N GLY A 16 2.97 -6.19 -1.33
CA GLY A 16 1.75 -5.39 -1.31
C GLY A 16 2.05 -3.88 -1.18
N PRO A 17 2.63 -3.41 -0.08
CA PRO A 17 3.09 -2.03 0.05
C PRO A 17 4.04 -1.56 -1.05
N PHE A 18 4.91 -2.43 -1.57
CA PHE A 18 5.76 -2.12 -2.72
C PHE A 18 4.92 -1.79 -3.96
N SER A 19 3.91 -2.61 -4.28
CA SER A 19 2.97 -2.34 -5.37
C SER A 19 2.19 -1.04 -5.17
N VAL A 20 1.76 -0.76 -3.93
CA VAL A 20 1.12 0.52 -3.57
C VAL A 20 2.07 1.71 -3.79
N GLY A 21 3.34 1.54 -3.47
CA GLY A 21 4.38 2.54 -3.70
C GLY A 21 4.60 2.83 -5.18
N LEU A 22 4.71 1.78 -6.01
CA LEU A 22 4.76 1.90 -7.47
C LEU A 22 3.55 2.65 -8.01
N SER A 23 2.34 2.30 -7.58
CA SER A 23 1.10 2.95 -7.99
C SER A 23 1.08 4.45 -7.66
N LYS A 24 1.59 4.85 -6.50
CA LYS A 24 1.69 6.25 -6.09
C LYS A 24 2.73 7.02 -6.91
N GLY A 25 3.85 6.38 -7.21
CA GLY A 25 4.93 6.98 -7.98
C GLY A 25 4.63 7.05 -9.47
N TYR A 26 3.76 6.18 -9.99
CA TYR A 26 3.42 6.12 -11.41
C TYR A 26 2.89 7.44 -11.96
N SER A 27 2.02 8.11 -11.22
CA SER A 27 1.29 9.28 -11.72
C SER A 27 2.22 10.41 -12.18
N SER A 28 3.29 10.69 -11.45
CA SER A 28 4.17 11.83 -11.75
C SER A 28 4.92 11.70 -13.07
N PRO A 29 5.72 10.64 -13.34
CA PRO A 29 6.39 10.48 -14.62
C PRO A 29 5.42 10.16 -15.76
N ALA A 30 4.32 9.44 -15.49
CA ALA A 30 3.33 9.12 -16.52
C ALA A 30 2.59 10.37 -17.02
N LEU A 31 2.19 11.28 -16.14
CA LEU A 31 1.57 12.55 -16.53
C LEU A 31 2.55 13.43 -17.32
N ALA A 32 3.82 13.48 -16.91
CA ALA A 32 4.84 14.21 -17.65
C ALA A 32 5.03 13.65 -19.07
N SER A 33 5.09 12.31 -19.21
CA SER A 33 5.20 11.63 -20.50
C SER A 33 3.97 11.88 -21.39
N LEU A 34 2.76 11.75 -20.86
CA LEU A 34 1.50 12.00 -21.58
C LEU A 34 1.37 13.46 -22.05
N GLN A 35 1.86 14.43 -21.28
CA GLN A 35 1.85 15.85 -21.64
C GLN A 35 2.93 16.18 -22.67
N GLN A 36 4.10 15.55 -22.62
CA GLN A 36 5.14 15.71 -23.64
C GLN A 36 4.69 15.18 -24.99
N ASP A 37 4.01 14.03 -25.03
CA ASP A 37 3.41 13.48 -26.24
C ASP A 37 2.41 14.46 -26.87
N THR A 38 1.67 15.22 -26.06
CA THR A 38 0.74 16.25 -26.55
C THR A 38 1.45 17.38 -27.27
N VAL A 39 2.57 17.88 -26.75
CA VAL A 39 3.36 18.97 -27.37
C VAL A 39 4.01 18.50 -28.67
N TYR A 40 4.51 17.28 -28.72
CA TYR A 40 5.17 16.71 -29.88
C TYR A 40 4.17 16.43 -31.03
N ASN A 41 2.99 15.92 -30.71
CA ASN A 41 1.94 15.57 -31.66
C ASN A 41 1.23 16.79 -32.29
N HIS A 42 1.20 17.93 -31.60
CA HIS A 42 0.68 19.17 -32.20
C HIS A 42 1.50 19.61 -33.41
N ASN A 43 2.77 19.18 -33.51
CA ASN A 43 3.67 19.49 -34.62
C ASN A 43 3.78 18.35 -35.64
N HIS A 44 3.42 17.10 -35.28
CA HIS A 44 3.49 15.93 -36.18
C HIS A 44 2.28 15.02 -35.86
N SER A 45 1.26 15.06 -36.70
CA SER A 45 0.04 14.23 -36.60
C SER A 45 0.38 12.73 -36.75
N ILE A 46 0.82 12.08 -35.67
CA ILE A 46 0.97 10.64 -35.61
C ILE A 46 -0.34 10.05 -35.09
N ALA A 47 -1.11 9.40 -35.95
CA ALA A 47 -2.36 8.77 -35.61
C ALA A 47 -2.14 7.66 -34.56
N GLY A 48 -2.82 7.76 -33.40
CA GLY A 48 -2.86 6.70 -32.40
C GLY A 48 -2.18 7.00 -31.05
N GLN A 49 -1.60 8.19 -30.85
CA GLN A 49 -1.09 8.60 -29.54
C GLN A 49 -2.17 9.35 -28.74
N ILE A 50 -2.28 9.02 -27.44
CA ILE A 50 -3.20 9.69 -26.52
C ILE A 50 -2.55 10.99 -26.10
N SER A 51 -3.22 12.12 -26.33
CA SER A 51 -2.84 13.43 -25.82
C SER A 51 -3.69 13.78 -24.61
N VAL A 52 -3.08 14.23 -23.54
CA VAL A 52 -3.76 14.55 -22.28
C VAL A 52 -3.53 16.02 -21.91
N THR A 53 -4.62 16.76 -21.76
CA THR A 53 -4.59 18.14 -21.29
C THR A 53 -4.24 18.21 -19.79
N SER A 54 -3.85 19.40 -19.28
CA SER A 54 -3.59 19.59 -17.86
C SER A 54 -4.80 19.29 -16.98
N GLU A 55 -6.01 19.55 -17.45
CA GLU A 55 -7.25 19.24 -16.73
C GLU A 55 -7.48 17.74 -16.66
N GLU A 56 -7.34 17.03 -17.78
CA GLU A 56 -7.46 15.57 -17.83
C GLU A 56 -6.40 14.87 -16.96
N GLY A 57 -5.17 15.39 -16.95
CA GLY A 57 -4.12 14.91 -16.05
C GLY A 57 -4.50 15.06 -14.57
N SER A 58 -5.14 16.17 -14.22
CA SER A 58 -5.66 16.40 -12.86
C SER A 58 -6.79 15.44 -12.50
N TRP A 59 -7.65 15.09 -13.45
CA TRP A 59 -8.69 14.09 -13.27
C TRP A 59 -8.12 12.68 -13.05
N ILE A 60 -7.09 12.28 -13.80
CA ILE A 60 -6.39 10.99 -13.62
C ILE A 60 -5.88 10.86 -12.17
N ALA A 61 -5.19 11.89 -11.67
CA ALA A 61 -4.67 11.91 -10.31
C ALA A 61 -5.80 11.87 -9.26
N SER A 62 -6.84 12.70 -9.44
CA SER A 62 -7.95 12.81 -8.49
C SER A 62 -8.81 11.55 -8.42
N LEU A 63 -9.06 10.90 -9.56
CA LEU A 63 -9.83 9.65 -9.61
C LEU A 63 -9.12 8.50 -8.91
N SER A 64 -7.79 8.44 -8.97
CA SER A 64 -7.03 7.44 -8.21
C SER A 64 -7.19 7.64 -6.68
N LEU A 65 -7.24 8.89 -6.21
CA LEU A 65 -7.49 9.20 -4.80
C LEU A 65 -8.94 8.90 -4.38
N LEU A 66 -9.90 9.18 -5.25
CA LEU A 66 -11.31 8.83 -5.03
C LEU A 66 -11.47 7.31 -4.95
N GLY A 67 -10.83 6.56 -5.85
CA GLY A 67 -10.74 5.11 -5.78
C GLY A 67 -10.16 4.63 -4.46
N ALA A 68 -9.07 5.25 -4.00
CA ALA A 68 -8.44 4.90 -2.73
C ALA A 68 -9.35 5.17 -1.51
N LEU A 69 -10.16 6.22 -1.53
CA LEU A 69 -11.16 6.50 -0.50
C LEU A 69 -12.18 5.35 -0.42
N LEU A 70 -12.76 4.97 -1.55
CA LEU A 70 -13.73 3.87 -1.60
C LEU A 70 -13.10 2.53 -1.26
N GLY A 71 -11.87 2.27 -1.72
CA GLY A 71 -11.09 1.09 -1.35
C GLY A 71 -10.86 0.98 0.16
N GLY A 72 -10.57 2.11 0.82
CA GLY A 72 -10.46 2.19 2.27
C GLY A 72 -11.75 1.75 3.00
N LEU A 73 -12.90 2.20 2.53
CA LEU A 73 -14.20 1.81 3.08
C LEU A 73 -14.53 0.33 2.81
N LEU A 74 -14.26 -0.15 1.60
CA LEU A 74 -14.52 -1.53 1.20
C LEU A 74 -13.56 -2.54 1.85
N SER A 75 -12.39 -2.10 2.30
CA SER A 75 -11.40 -2.99 2.93
C SER A 75 -11.96 -3.74 4.14
N SER A 76 -12.87 -3.12 4.92
CA SER A 76 -13.51 -3.75 6.06
C SER A 76 -14.43 -4.93 5.67
N ILE A 77 -15.02 -4.89 4.48
CA ILE A 77 -15.84 -5.96 3.93
C ILE A 77 -14.94 -7.07 3.41
N VAL A 78 -13.89 -6.70 2.67
CA VAL A 78 -12.93 -7.65 2.08
C VAL A 78 -12.20 -8.44 3.17
N LEU A 79 -11.84 -7.80 4.29
CA LEU A 79 -11.20 -8.45 5.44
C LEU A 79 -12.05 -9.60 6.07
N ARG A 80 -13.36 -9.66 5.81
CA ARG A 80 -14.22 -10.75 6.30
C ARG A 80 -13.91 -12.10 5.64
N TYR A 81 -13.28 -12.08 4.46
CA TYR A 81 -12.89 -13.30 3.72
C TYR A 81 -11.55 -13.89 4.18
N GLY A 82 -10.87 -13.26 5.13
CA GLY A 82 -9.53 -13.60 5.59
C GLY A 82 -8.48 -12.63 5.05
N ARG A 83 -7.34 -12.55 5.70
CA ARG A 83 -6.29 -11.56 5.33
C ARG A 83 -5.51 -12.04 4.12
N ARG A 84 -5.08 -13.32 4.13
CA ARG A 84 -4.40 -13.95 3.01
C ARG A 84 -5.30 -13.98 1.76
N ASN A 85 -6.52 -14.47 1.91
CA ASN A 85 -7.47 -14.58 0.80
C ASN A 85 -7.82 -13.21 0.21
N SER A 86 -7.92 -12.18 1.05
CA SER A 86 -8.15 -10.81 0.60
C SER A 86 -7.00 -10.28 -0.26
N LEU A 87 -5.74 -10.54 0.12
CA LEU A 87 -4.58 -10.17 -0.68
C LEU A 87 -4.59 -10.88 -2.04
N LEU A 88 -4.87 -12.19 -2.06
CA LEU A 88 -4.97 -12.96 -3.30
C LEU A 88 -6.09 -12.43 -4.21
N LEU A 89 -7.28 -12.21 -3.65
CA LEU A 89 -8.44 -11.74 -4.39
C LEU A 89 -8.21 -10.38 -5.04
N ILE A 90 -7.60 -9.44 -4.32
CA ILE A 90 -7.44 -8.05 -4.80
C ILE A 90 -6.20 -7.89 -5.69
N SER A 91 -5.21 -8.77 -5.59
CA SER A 91 -4.03 -8.73 -6.48
C SER A 91 -4.41 -8.92 -7.95
N ILE A 92 -5.43 -9.72 -8.25
CA ILE A 92 -5.90 -9.98 -9.61
C ILE A 92 -6.47 -8.70 -10.27
N PRO A 93 -7.52 -8.04 -9.72
CA PRO A 93 -8.04 -6.83 -10.33
C PRO A 93 -7.04 -5.67 -10.30
N LEU A 94 -6.11 -5.62 -9.33
CA LEU A 94 -5.04 -4.63 -9.33
C LEU A 94 -4.08 -4.83 -10.52
N SER A 95 -3.64 -6.05 -10.78
CA SER A 95 -2.82 -6.37 -11.95
C SER A 95 -3.57 -6.13 -13.26
N ALA A 96 -4.86 -6.52 -13.32
CA ALA A 96 -5.71 -6.30 -14.48
C ALA A 96 -5.89 -4.80 -14.78
N SER A 97 -6.04 -3.94 -13.77
CA SER A 97 -6.17 -2.50 -13.96
C SER A 97 -4.91 -1.91 -14.62
N TRP A 98 -3.73 -2.34 -14.20
CA TRP A 98 -2.47 -1.91 -14.81
C TRP A 98 -2.30 -2.44 -16.23
N MET A 99 -2.67 -3.70 -16.48
CA MET A 99 -2.65 -4.27 -17.84
C MET A 99 -3.62 -3.51 -18.78
N LEU A 100 -4.82 -3.16 -18.28
CA LEU A 100 -5.74 -2.32 -19.04
C LEU A 100 -5.18 -0.92 -19.31
N THR A 101 -4.39 -0.36 -18.39
CA THR A 101 -3.68 0.91 -18.62
C THR A 101 -2.67 0.78 -19.77
N VAL A 102 -1.93 -0.34 -19.87
CA VAL A 102 -0.97 -0.59 -20.97
C VAL A 102 -1.67 -0.55 -22.33
N PHE A 103 -2.88 -1.14 -22.42
CA PHE A 103 -3.67 -1.21 -23.64
C PHE A 103 -4.65 -0.04 -23.82
N ALA A 104 -4.55 1.00 -22.99
CA ALA A 104 -5.45 2.14 -23.09
C ALA A 104 -5.34 2.82 -24.47
N THR A 105 -6.51 3.07 -25.05
CA THR A 105 -6.66 3.75 -26.35
C THR A 105 -7.39 5.09 -26.24
N SER A 106 -8.01 5.37 -25.07
CA SER A 106 -8.71 6.60 -24.78
C SER A 106 -8.40 7.12 -23.37
N VAL A 107 -8.64 8.41 -23.13
CA VAL A 107 -8.42 9.05 -21.83
C VAL A 107 -9.42 8.51 -20.80
N GLU A 108 -10.67 8.23 -21.22
CA GLU A 108 -11.70 7.65 -20.35
C GLU A 108 -11.30 6.27 -19.80
N MET A 109 -10.61 5.49 -20.63
CA MET A 109 -10.07 4.20 -20.20
C MET A 109 -9.00 4.38 -19.11
N ILE A 110 -8.14 5.41 -19.26
CA ILE A 110 -7.15 5.76 -18.23
C ILE A 110 -7.85 6.22 -16.93
N TYR A 111 -8.95 6.97 -17.00
CA TYR A 111 -9.73 7.35 -15.83
C TYR A 111 -10.26 6.13 -15.08
N CYS A 112 -10.89 5.19 -15.78
CA CYS A 112 -11.42 3.97 -15.18
C CYS A 112 -10.30 3.12 -14.54
N THR A 113 -9.18 2.97 -15.21
CA THR A 113 -8.05 2.18 -14.70
C THR A 113 -7.37 2.86 -13.52
N ALA A 114 -7.20 4.18 -13.53
CA ALA A 114 -6.65 4.94 -12.42
C ALA A 114 -7.54 4.83 -11.16
N PHE A 115 -8.86 4.93 -11.32
CA PHE A 115 -9.82 4.72 -10.23
C PHE A 115 -9.72 3.30 -9.66
N LEU A 116 -9.72 2.28 -10.51
CA LEU A 116 -9.64 0.88 -10.10
C LEU A 116 -8.30 0.55 -9.43
N ALA A 117 -7.19 1.06 -9.99
CA ALA A 117 -5.87 0.91 -9.39
C ALA A 117 -5.79 1.57 -8.01
N GLY A 118 -6.34 2.76 -7.86
CA GLY A 118 -6.43 3.46 -6.57
C GLY A 118 -7.22 2.67 -5.53
N LEU A 119 -8.40 2.16 -5.92
CA LEU A 119 -9.27 1.33 -5.07
C LEU A 119 -8.57 0.07 -4.60
N CYS A 120 -8.01 -0.71 -5.52
CA CYS A 120 -7.33 -1.96 -5.19
C CYS A 120 -6.06 -1.74 -4.37
N SER A 121 -5.25 -0.70 -4.69
CA SER A 121 -4.04 -0.35 -3.95
C SER A 121 -4.34 0.01 -2.49
N ALA A 122 -5.42 0.75 -2.23
CA ALA A 122 -5.82 1.09 -0.86
C ALA A 122 -6.18 -0.17 -0.05
N ILE A 123 -6.94 -1.10 -0.65
CA ILE A 123 -7.28 -2.37 0.00
C ILE A 123 -6.02 -3.19 0.29
N VAL A 124 -5.14 -3.38 -0.70
CA VAL A 124 -3.88 -4.12 -0.51
C VAL A 124 -3.03 -3.52 0.61
N GLY A 125 -2.89 -2.18 0.64
CA GLY A 125 -2.12 -1.50 1.66
C GLY A 125 -2.67 -1.71 3.07
N LEU A 126 -3.99 -1.60 3.24
CA LEU A 126 -4.66 -1.81 4.54
C LEU A 126 -4.59 -3.27 4.97
N VAL A 127 -4.91 -4.21 4.08
CA VAL A 127 -4.89 -5.65 4.41
C VAL A 127 -3.48 -6.11 4.77
N SER A 128 -2.44 -5.66 4.04
CA SER A 128 -1.04 -5.96 4.37
C SER A 128 -0.66 -5.45 5.76
N GLN A 129 -1.10 -4.23 6.12
CA GLN A 129 -0.84 -3.66 7.45
C GLN A 129 -1.54 -4.45 8.56
N VAL A 130 -2.79 -4.84 8.35
CA VAL A 130 -3.56 -5.68 9.30
C VAL A 130 -2.91 -7.04 9.43
N TYR A 131 -2.57 -7.69 8.31
CA TYR A 131 -1.91 -8.99 8.29
C TYR A 131 -0.65 -8.99 9.18
N ILE A 132 0.26 -8.05 8.95
CA ILE A 132 1.50 -7.94 9.74
C ILE A 132 1.23 -7.62 11.21
N SER A 133 0.24 -6.78 11.52
CA SER A 133 -0.09 -6.44 12.90
C SER A 133 -0.64 -7.63 13.69
N GLU A 134 -1.27 -8.61 13.02
CA GLU A 134 -1.84 -9.80 13.63
C GLU A 134 -0.81 -10.93 13.83
N ILE A 135 0.17 -11.07 12.92
CA ILE A 135 1.20 -12.12 13.01
C ILE A 135 2.41 -11.70 13.88
N ALA A 136 2.63 -10.40 14.03
CA ALA A 136 3.80 -9.87 14.70
C ALA A 136 3.73 -10.05 16.21
N CYS A 137 4.81 -10.56 16.81
CA CYS A 137 4.99 -10.53 18.25
C CYS A 137 4.92 -9.08 18.76
N PRO A 138 4.38 -8.82 19.96
CA PRO A 138 4.21 -7.46 20.50
C PRO A 138 5.49 -6.60 20.44
N HIS A 139 6.65 -7.18 20.78
CA HIS A 139 7.94 -6.50 20.80
C HIS A 139 8.52 -6.23 19.39
N LEU A 140 8.07 -6.96 18.34
CA LEU A 140 8.53 -6.80 16.96
C LEU A 140 7.54 -6.03 16.07
N ARG A 141 6.30 -5.81 16.55
CA ARG A 141 5.22 -5.21 15.75
C ARG A 141 5.61 -3.86 15.13
N GLY A 142 6.28 -3.00 15.90
CA GLY A 142 6.73 -1.70 15.40
C GLY A 142 7.77 -1.82 14.28
N ARG A 143 8.71 -2.75 14.41
CA ARG A 143 9.78 -3.00 13.43
C ARG A 143 9.22 -3.59 12.13
N LEU A 144 8.35 -4.58 12.23
CA LEU A 144 7.75 -5.23 11.08
C LEU A 144 6.79 -4.29 10.33
N SER A 145 6.05 -3.44 11.05
CA SER A 145 5.23 -2.38 10.43
C SER A 145 6.08 -1.31 9.76
N ALA A 146 7.27 -1.00 10.28
CA ALA A 146 8.21 -0.09 9.62
C ALA A 146 8.75 -0.69 8.31
N CYS A 147 9.00 -2.00 8.27
CA CYS A 147 9.41 -2.71 7.06
C CYS A 147 8.42 -2.50 5.91
N LEU A 148 7.10 -2.60 6.18
CA LEU A 148 6.08 -2.31 5.16
C LEU A 148 6.18 -0.90 4.58
N LYS A 149 6.46 0.10 5.42
CA LYS A 149 6.64 1.49 4.96
C LYS A 149 7.88 1.64 4.09
N ILE A 150 8.98 1.00 4.47
CA ILE A 150 10.22 0.99 3.69
C ILE A 150 9.97 0.40 2.30
N PHE A 151 9.30 -0.74 2.21
CA PHE A 151 8.93 -1.34 0.91
C PHE A 151 8.00 -0.43 0.10
N GLY A 152 7.08 0.29 0.74
CA GLY A 152 6.26 1.29 0.07
C GLY A 152 7.08 2.43 -0.54
N HIS A 153 8.08 2.97 0.20
CA HIS A 153 8.97 4.01 -0.33
C HIS A 153 9.95 3.46 -1.37
N LEU A 154 10.39 2.20 -1.26
CA LEU A 154 11.16 1.53 -2.32
C LEU A 154 10.35 1.42 -3.61
N GLY A 155 9.06 1.09 -3.53
CA GLY A 155 8.18 1.09 -4.69
C GLY A 155 8.05 2.48 -5.33
N LEU A 156 7.87 3.53 -4.52
CA LEU A 156 7.83 4.91 -4.99
C LEU A 156 9.14 5.31 -5.70
N LEU A 157 10.27 5.03 -5.07
CA LEU A 157 11.59 5.31 -5.64
C LEU A 157 11.81 4.55 -6.95
N SER A 158 11.46 3.26 -6.99
CA SER A 158 11.55 2.44 -8.21
C SER A 158 10.73 3.02 -9.35
N SER A 159 9.51 3.50 -9.06
CA SER A 159 8.67 4.14 -10.08
C SER A 159 9.26 5.42 -10.63
N PHE A 160 9.83 6.29 -9.78
CA PHE A 160 10.47 7.53 -10.24
C PHE A 160 11.77 7.26 -11.01
N LEU A 161 12.57 6.27 -10.58
CA LEU A 161 13.78 5.86 -11.30
C LEU A 161 13.43 5.31 -12.68
N MET A 162 12.50 4.36 -12.76
CA MET A 162 12.11 3.75 -14.04
C MET A 162 11.41 4.76 -14.95
N GLY A 163 10.57 5.64 -14.40
CA GLY A 163 9.87 6.68 -15.14
C GLY A 163 10.76 7.77 -15.75
N ALA A 164 12.08 7.78 -15.42
CA ALA A 164 13.04 8.63 -16.08
C ALA A 164 13.45 8.12 -17.47
N TRP A 165 13.27 6.81 -17.75
CA TRP A 165 13.66 6.16 -19.01
C TRP A 165 12.53 5.45 -19.72
N LEU A 166 11.45 5.11 -19.00
CA LEU A 166 10.32 4.35 -19.54
C LEU A 166 9.15 5.29 -19.83
N ASP A 167 8.46 5.01 -20.95
CA ASP A 167 7.18 5.64 -21.25
C ASP A 167 6.09 5.21 -20.28
N TRP A 168 5.00 5.96 -20.21
CA TRP A 168 3.87 5.70 -19.33
C TRP A 168 3.29 4.28 -19.48
N ARG A 169 3.26 3.70 -20.70
CA ARG A 169 2.81 2.33 -20.97
C ARG A 169 3.77 1.28 -20.42
N GLN A 170 5.07 1.46 -20.65
CA GLN A 170 6.11 0.58 -20.15
C GLN A 170 6.16 0.62 -18.61
N LEU A 171 6.01 1.79 -18.03
CA LEU A 171 5.94 1.95 -16.58
C LEU A 171 4.68 1.27 -16.00
N ALA A 172 3.53 1.34 -16.68
CA ALA A 172 2.31 0.62 -16.30
C ALA A 172 2.52 -0.91 -16.30
N LEU A 173 3.29 -1.44 -17.26
CA LEU A 173 3.64 -2.87 -17.31
C LEU A 173 4.47 -3.28 -16.09
N VAL A 174 5.43 -2.47 -15.66
CA VAL A 174 6.19 -2.69 -14.43
C VAL A 174 5.26 -2.67 -13.20
N CYS A 175 4.31 -1.73 -13.17
CA CYS A 175 3.31 -1.67 -12.10
C CYS A 175 2.39 -2.89 -12.07
N ALA A 176 2.12 -3.53 -13.22
CA ALA A 176 1.35 -4.77 -13.30
C ALA A 176 2.11 -5.98 -12.74
N ALA A 177 3.42 -6.01 -12.85
CA ALA A 177 4.24 -7.14 -12.39
C ALA A 177 4.25 -7.27 -10.85
N ALA A 178 4.23 -6.16 -10.10
CA ALA A 178 4.32 -6.19 -8.64
C ALA A 178 3.11 -6.88 -7.95
N PRO A 179 1.85 -6.65 -8.34
CA PRO A 179 0.72 -7.42 -7.81
C PRO A 179 0.76 -8.89 -8.18
N LEU A 180 1.33 -9.26 -9.34
CA LEU A 180 1.53 -10.66 -9.71
C LEU A 180 2.56 -11.33 -8.81
N MET A 181 3.66 -10.64 -8.46
CA MET A 181 4.62 -11.14 -7.48
C MET A 181 3.96 -11.33 -6.11
N LEU A 182 3.11 -10.37 -5.69
CA LEU A 182 2.33 -10.51 -4.45
C LEU A 182 1.42 -11.75 -4.51
N LEU A 183 0.72 -11.97 -5.63
CA LEU A 183 -0.16 -13.12 -5.84
C LEU A 183 0.60 -14.43 -5.65
N VAL A 184 1.80 -14.56 -6.24
CA VAL A 184 2.64 -15.76 -6.14
C VAL A 184 3.17 -15.94 -4.72
N THR A 185 3.72 -14.89 -4.10
CA THR A 185 4.35 -15.00 -2.79
C THR A 185 3.36 -15.27 -1.67
N VAL A 186 2.18 -14.67 -1.71
CA VAL A 186 1.12 -14.86 -0.69
C VAL A 186 0.49 -16.25 -0.73
N GLN A 187 0.62 -17.01 -1.83
CA GLN A 187 0.17 -18.41 -1.87
C GLN A 187 0.89 -19.31 -0.87
N TYR A 188 2.13 -18.99 -0.54
CA TYR A 188 2.95 -19.76 0.41
C TYR A 188 2.86 -19.27 1.85
N VAL A 189 2.10 -18.24 2.10
CA VAL A 189 1.95 -17.60 3.41
C VAL A 189 0.71 -18.17 4.12
N PRO A 190 0.77 -18.53 5.43
CA PRO A 190 -0.37 -19.01 6.17
C PRO A 190 -1.42 -17.91 6.42
N GLU A 191 -2.66 -18.27 6.66
CA GLU A 191 -3.68 -17.30 7.11
C GLU A 191 -3.40 -16.87 8.56
N THR A 192 -3.87 -15.70 8.97
CA THR A 192 -3.58 -15.19 10.32
C THR A 192 -4.28 -16.01 11.41
N PRO A 193 -3.58 -16.34 12.52
CA PRO A 193 -4.16 -17.09 13.64
C PRO A 193 -5.39 -16.40 14.22
N SER A 194 -5.38 -15.06 14.30
CA SER A 194 -6.48 -14.26 14.80
C SER A 194 -7.77 -14.44 13.99
N TYR A 195 -7.65 -14.47 12.65
CA TYR A 195 -8.80 -14.69 11.78
C TYR A 195 -9.33 -16.13 11.90
N LEU A 196 -8.45 -17.12 11.94
CA LEU A 196 -8.84 -18.53 12.07
C LEU A 196 -9.58 -18.78 13.38
N LEU A 197 -9.10 -18.24 14.51
CA LEU A 197 -9.79 -18.30 15.79
C LEU A 197 -11.14 -17.58 15.77
N TYR A 198 -11.20 -16.41 15.13
CA TYR A 198 -12.47 -15.66 14.96
C TYR A 198 -13.50 -16.48 14.18
N SER A 199 -13.05 -17.26 13.21
CA SER A 199 -13.86 -18.15 12.38
C SER A 199 -14.17 -19.51 13.03
N GLY A 200 -13.68 -19.79 14.26
CA GLY A 200 -13.89 -21.03 14.97
C GLY A 200 -12.97 -22.20 14.54
N ARG A 201 -11.96 -21.95 13.71
CA ARG A 201 -11.05 -22.96 13.15
C ARG A 201 -9.79 -23.09 14.02
N VAL A 202 -9.94 -23.63 15.24
CA VAL A 202 -8.89 -23.62 16.28
C VAL A 202 -7.67 -24.43 15.86
N GLU A 203 -7.85 -25.65 15.31
CA GLU A 203 -6.73 -26.50 14.89
C GLU A 203 -5.86 -25.87 13.79
N GLU A 204 -6.48 -25.17 12.86
CA GLU A 204 -5.76 -24.46 11.80
C GLU A 204 -5.06 -23.21 12.32
N ALA A 205 -5.64 -22.53 13.33
CA ALA A 205 -5.01 -21.41 14.00
C ALA A 205 -3.74 -21.84 14.73
N GLU A 206 -3.77 -22.99 15.42
CA GLU A 206 -2.62 -23.57 16.08
C GLU A 206 -1.52 -23.92 15.06
N LYS A 207 -1.86 -24.61 13.97
CA LYS A 207 -0.91 -24.92 12.88
C LYS A 207 -0.30 -23.66 12.26
N SER A 208 -1.12 -22.63 12.02
CA SER A 208 -0.65 -21.36 11.48
C SER A 208 0.32 -20.67 12.44
N LEU A 209 -0.01 -20.64 13.72
CA LEU A 209 0.85 -20.03 14.75
C LEU A 209 2.15 -20.80 14.92
N GLN A 210 2.09 -22.14 14.94
CA GLN A 210 3.27 -23.01 15.00
C GLN A 210 4.18 -22.78 13.79
N CYS A 211 3.62 -22.70 12.60
CA CYS A 211 4.34 -22.39 11.38
C CYS A 211 5.09 -21.04 11.47
N LEU A 212 4.47 -20.01 12.07
CA LEU A 212 5.07 -18.68 12.23
C LEU A 212 6.12 -18.59 13.33
N ARG A 213 6.01 -19.41 14.39
CA ARG A 213 6.91 -19.39 15.58
C ARG A 213 8.03 -20.42 15.47
N GLY A 214 7.84 -21.46 14.65
CA GLY A 214 8.71 -22.62 14.52
C GLY A 214 8.31 -23.76 15.45
N ASP A 215 8.69 -24.98 15.11
CA ASP A 215 8.23 -26.22 15.75
C ASP A 215 8.70 -26.40 17.21
N MET A 216 9.72 -25.66 17.63
CA MET A 216 10.32 -25.77 18.99
C MET A 216 9.66 -24.86 20.02
N VAL A 217 8.67 -24.05 19.66
CA VAL A 217 8.05 -23.10 20.57
C VAL A 217 6.65 -23.60 20.95
N ASP A 218 6.37 -23.64 22.25
CA ASP A 218 5.02 -23.89 22.74
C ASP A 218 4.13 -22.68 22.45
N VAL A 219 3.17 -22.85 21.57
CA VAL A 219 2.23 -21.80 21.12
C VAL A 219 0.91 -21.81 21.88
N SER A 220 0.70 -22.76 22.80
CA SER A 220 -0.55 -22.96 23.54
C SER A 220 -0.94 -21.74 24.37
N THR A 221 0.01 -21.14 25.06
CA THR A 221 -0.20 -19.94 25.88
C THR A 221 -0.50 -18.70 25.05
N GLU A 222 0.16 -18.54 23.90
CA GLU A 222 -0.09 -17.42 22.97
C GLU A 222 -1.48 -17.59 22.33
N LEU A 223 -1.82 -18.81 21.91
CA LEU A 223 -3.13 -19.14 21.34
C LEU A 223 -4.27 -18.83 22.31
N ALA A 224 -4.12 -19.27 23.59
CA ALA A 224 -5.09 -18.99 24.65
C ALA A 224 -5.26 -17.48 24.88
N THR A 225 -4.16 -16.72 24.87
CA THR A 225 -4.21 -15.26 25.02
C THR A 225 -4.96 -14.58 23.87
N ILE A 226 -4.73 -15.00 22.64
CA ILE A 226 -5.45 -14.48 21.47
C ILE A 226 -6.94 -14.82 21.56
N GLN A 227 -7.27 -16.04 21.99
CA GLN A 227 -8.64 -16.51 22.15
C GLN A 227 -9.41 -15.71 23.21
N VAL A 228 -8.79 -15.46 24.37
CA VAL A 228 -9.36 -14.61 25.44
C VAL A 228 -9.60 -13.19 24.93
N ASN A 229 -8.65 -12.60 24.20
CA ASN A 229 -8.80 -11.26 23.65
C ASN A 229 -9.95 -11.17 22.64
N ILE A 230 -10.14 -12.20 21.79
CA ILE A 230 -11.26 -12.26 20.85
C ILE A 230 -12.58 -12.38 21.59
N GLN A 231 -12.62 -13.23 22.64
CA GLN A 231 -13.84 -13.43 23.45
C GLN A 231 -14.23 -12.16 24.20
N ASN A 232 -13.27 -11.47 24.81
CA ASN A 232 -13.49 -10.18 25.46
C ASN A 232 -14.01 -9.12 24.47
N SER A 233 -13.42 -9.04 23.27
CA SER A 233 -13.89 -8.13 22.22
C SER A 233 -15.30 -8.44 21.72
N ARG A 234 -15.73 -9.71 21.77
CA ARG A 234 -17.12 -10.10 21.46
C ARG A 234 -18.09 -9.68 22.55
N LEU A 235 -17.71 -9.83 23.81
CA LEU A 235 -18.51 -9.41 24.96
C LEU A 235 -18.65 -7.89 25.02
N GLU A 236 -17.58 -7.15 24.79
CA GLU A 236 -17.60 -5.69 24.74
C GLU A 236 -18.48 -5.14 23.60
N LYS A 237 -18.59 -5.84 22.47
CA LYS A 237 -19.51 -5.45 21.39
C LYS A 237 -20.98 -5.52 21.78
N LEU A 238 -21.34 -6.33 22.77
CA LEU A 238 -22.71 -6.41 23.28
C LEU A 238 -23.09 -5.22 24.15
N ASP A 239 -22.10 -4.52 24.74
CA ASP A 239 -22.29 -3.40 25.67
C ASP A 239 -21.91 -2.04 25.04
N CYS A 240 -22.03 -1.94 23.74
CA CYS A 240 -21.37 -0.94 22.86
C CYS A 240 -21.75 0.53 23.08
N LYS A 241 -22.84 0.86 23.81
CA LYS A 241 -23.31 2.27 23.87
C LYS A 241 -22.77 3.09 25.04
N SER A 242 -22.43 2.48 26.14
CA SER A 242 -22.11 3.22 27.38
C SER A 242 -20.64 3.28 27.76
N VAL A 243 -19.84 2.26 27.42
CA VAL A 243 -18.46 2.11 27.94
C VAL A 243 -17.39 2.38 26.87
N ILE A 244 -17.64 2.02 25.61
CA ILE A 244 -16.64 2.09 24.52
C ILE A 244 -16.50 3.50 23.97
N LEU A 245 -17.58 4.25 23.84
CA LEU A 245 -17.62 5.54 23.16
C LEU A 245 -16.63 6.56 23.76
N PRO A 246 -16.60 6.85 25.07
CA PRO A 246 -15.70 7.85 25.63
C PRO A 246 -14.22 7.40 25.61
N LYS A 247 -13.92 6.09 25.73
CA LYS A 247 -12.55 5.58 25.68
C LYS A 247 -11.94 5.60 24.28
N LEU A 248 -12.76 5.42 23.25
CA LEU A 248 -12.33 5.42 21.84
C LEU A 248 -12.29 6.79 21.21
N VAL A 249 -13.14 7.74 21.62
CA VAL A 249 -13.24 9.07 21.02
C VAL A 249 -11.91 9.81 21.07
N LYS A 250 -11.21 9.82 22.19
CA LYS A 250 -9.93 10.54 22.35
C LYS A 250 -8.82 10.00 21.43
N PRO A 251 -8.53 8.68 21.37
CA PRO A 251 -7.54 8.14 20.43
C PRO A 251 -7.93 8.34 18.96
N VAL A 252 -9.21 8.16 18.63
CA VAL A 252 -9.72 8.35 17.26
C VAL A 252 -9.59 9.81 16.84
N LEU A 253 -10.00 10.76 17.69
CA LEU A 253 -9.87 12.19 17.40
C LEU A 253 -8.41 12.59 17.22
N LEU A 254 -7.51 12.15 18.11
CA LEU A 254 -6.09 12.44 18.03
C LEU A 254 -5.49 11.91 16.72
N THR A 255 -5.77 10.64 16.40
CA THR A 255 -5.26 10.01 15.17
C THR A 255 -5.82 10.68 13.92
N SER A 256 -7.12 11.01 13.91
CA SER A 256 -7.77 11.71 12.79
C SER A 256 -7.18 13.11 12.59
N THR A 257 -6.93 13.85 13.68
CA THR A 257 -6.30 15.18 13.63
C THR A 257 -4.88 15.09 13.06
N LEU A 258 -4.07 14.14 13.52
CA LEU A 258 -2.72 13.91 12.98
C LEU A 258 -2.76 13.54 11.49
N MET A 259 -3.69 12.68 11.08
CA MET A 259 -3.86 12.31 9.68
C MET A 259 -4.34 13.50 8.84
N PHE A 260 -5.24 14.33 9.36
CA PHE A 260 -5.68 15.56 8.70
C PHE A 260 -4.49 16.48 8.40
N PHE A 261 -3.69 16.86 9.40
CA PHE A 261 -2.52 17.71 9.19
C PHE A 261 -1.48 17.06 8.26
N ASN A 262 -1.27 15.76 8.37
CA ASN A 262 -0.39 15.03 7.44
C ASN A 262 -0.87 15.14 5.98
N ARG A 263 -2.18 15.10 5.73
CA ARG A 263 -2.73 15.25 4.37
C ARG A 263 -2.64 16.68 3.87
N PHE A 264 -2.89 17.65 4.73
CA PHE A 264 -2.78 19.07 4.40
C PHE A 264 -1.33 19.55 4.19
N SER A 265 -0.32 18.78 4.60
CA SER A 265 1.10 19.10 4.32
C SER A 265 1.46 19.04 2.83
N GLY A 266 0.56 18.58 1.95
CA GLY A 266 0.77 18.56 0.51
C GLY A 266 1.65 17.44 -0.02
N VAL A 267 2.15 16.53 0.83
CA VAL A 267 3.06 15.42 0.41
C VAL A 267 2.44 14.56 -0.69
N ILE A 268 1.12 14.34 -0.65
CA ILE A 268 0.44 13.54 -1.67
C ILE A 268 0.46 14.28 -3.01
N ALA A 269 0.04 15.54 -3.03
CA ALA A 269 0.04 16.35 -4.24
C ALA A 269 1.45 16.45 -4.82
N PHE A 270 2.46 16.66 -3.97
CA PHE A 270 3.85 16.65 -4.38
C PHE A 270 4.25 15.35 -5.07
N ASN A 271 3.92 14.17 -4.50
CA ASN A 271 4.27 12.88 -5.12
C ASN A 271 3.56 12.65 -6.47
N PHE A 272 2.34 13.17 -6.65
CA PHE A 272 1.60 13.04 -7.91
C PHE A 272 2.13 13.96 -9.03
N TYR A 273 2.70 15.09 -8.69
CA TYR A 273 3.16 16.11 -9.63
C TYR A 273 4.65 16.45 -9.49
N ALA A 274 5.45 15.58 -8.86
CA ALA A 274 6.85 15.87 -8.57
C ALA A 274 7.64 16.27 -9.82
N VAL A 275 7.56 15.50 -10.91
CA VAL A 275 8.27 15.82 -12.17
C VAL A 275 7.78 17.14 -12.75
N THR A 276 6.47 17.38 -12.79
CA THR A 276 5.88 18.63 -13.29
C THR A 276 6.29 19.84 -12.45
N ILE A 277 6.30 19.70 -11.11
CA ILE A 277 6.75 20.77 -10.22
C ILE A 277 8.23 21.10 -10.46
N PHE A 278 9.09 20.08 -10.53
CA PHE A 278 10.52 20.31 -10.77
C PHE A 278 10.78 20.90 -12.15
N SER A 279 10.01 20.56 -13.19
CA SER A 279 10.16 21.14 -14.54
C SER A 279 9.77 22.62 -14.58
N GLN A 280 8.83 23.06 -13.73
CA GLN A 280 8.39 24.47 -13.68
C GLN A 280 9.26 25.35 -12.80
N VAL A 281 9.86 24.78 -11.72
CA VAL A 281 10.62 25.55 -10.72
C VAL A 281 12.10 25.62 -11.07
N PHE A 282 12.66 24.58 -11.66
CA PHE A 282 14.09 24.46 -11.94
C PHE A 282 14.32 24.24 -13.45
N SER A 283 14.74 25.28 -14.16
CA SER A 283 15.06 25.21 -15.59
C SER A 283 16.35 24.44 -15.90
N ASP A 284 17.31 24.43 -14.97
CA ASP A 284 18.66 23.90 -15.17
C ASP A 284 18.85 22.45 -14.67
N ILE A 285 17.87 21.89 -13.97
CA ILE A 285 17.96 20.55 -13.38
C ILE A 285 16.99 19.61 -14.12
N ASN A 286 17.46 18.38 -14.42
CA ASN A 286 16.57 17.37 -14.95
C ASN A 286 15.42 17.09 -13.96
N PRO A 287 14.13 17.31 -14.35
CA PRO A 287 12.99 17.17 -13.45
C PRO A 287 12.87 15.78 -12.81
N HIS A 288 13.24 14.74 -13.55
CA HIS A 288 13.23 13.36 -13.06
C HIS A 288 14.24 13.15 -11.93
N LEU A 289 15.42 13.79 -11.99
CA LEU A 289 16.40 13.72 -10.90
C LEU A 289 15.86 14.34 -9.62
N GLY A 290 15.16 15.48 -9.71
CA GLY A 290 14.52 16.10 -8.55
C GLY A 290 13.50 15.19 -7.87
N ALA A 291 12.65 14.52 -8.68
CA ALA A 291 11.68 13.55 -8.18
C ALA A 291 12.37 12.35 -7.49
N VAL A 292 13.43 11.80 -8.09
CA VAL A 292 14.22 10.70 -7.51
C VAL A 292 14.87 11.10 -6.18
N VAL A 293 15.49 12.28 -6.12
CA VAL A 293 16.10 12.79 -4.87
C VAL A 293 15.04 12.91 -3.76
N SER A 294 13.85 13.41 -4.09
CA SER A 294 12.76 13.51 -3.11
C SER A 294 12.33 12.14 -2.58
N ALA A 295 12.26 11.11 -3.42
CA ALA A 295 11.94 9.75 -3.00
C ALA A 295 13.05 9.13 -2.14
N ILE A 296 14.32 9.41 -2.44
CA ILE A 296 15.45 8.99 -1.61
C ILE A 296 15.35 9.59 -0.22
N VAL A 297 15.05 10.88 -0.11
CA VAL A 297 14.86 11.57 1.18
C VAL A 297 13.71 10.96 1.98
N GLN A 298 12.58 10.63 1.32
CA GLN A 298 11.46 9.95 1.96
C GLN A 298 11.86 8.55 2.47
N LEU A 299 12.64 7.79 1.69
CA LEU A 299 13.14 6.48 2.09
C LEU A 299 14.08 6.58 3.29
N ILE A 300 15.06 7.49 3.27
CA ILE A 300 16.00 7.72 4.38
C ILE A 300 15.25 8.12 5.65
N SER A 301 14.29 9.04 5.54
CA SER A 301 13.46 9.48 6.67
C SER A 301 12.65 8.31 7.26
N SER A 302 12.15 7.42 6.41
CA SER A 302 11.44 6.19 6.84
C SER A 302 12.36 5.23 7.58
N LEU A 303 13.60 5.05 7.10
CA LEU A 303 14.63 4.23 7.75
C LEU A 303 15.02 4.82 9.12
N ALA A 304 15.28 6.11 9.20
CA ALA A 304 15.62 6.81 10.44
C ALA A 304 14.48 6.68 11.48
N SER A 305 13.22 6.90 11.07
CA SER A 305 12.06 6.72 11.92
C SER A 305 11.87 5.28 12.41
N SER A 306 12.33 4.28 11.66
CA SER A 306 12.29 2.88 12.11
C SER A 306 13.29 2.58 13.21
N GLN A 307 14.45 3.26 13.19
CA GLN A 307 15.50 3.10 14.20
C GLN A 307 15.18 3.81 15.53
N THR A 308 14.56 4.98 15.49
CA THR A 308 14.16 5.68 16.72
C THR A 308 13.14 4.91 17.56
N LYS A 309 12.29 4.08 16.92
CA LYS A 309 11.40 3.13 17.62
C LYS A 309 12.14 1.96 18.28
N LEU A 310 13.40 1.72 17.92
CA LEU A 310 14.28 0.73 18.55
C LEU A 310 14.83 1.24 19.89
N VAL A 311 15.09 2.54 20.00
CA VAL A 311 15.71 3.17 21.19
C VAL A 311 14.64 3.55 22.22
N GLY A 312 13.42 3.90 21.80
CA GLY A 312 12.32 4.28 22.68
C GLY A 312 11.50 3.11 23.26
N GLY A 313 11.81 1.87 22.95
CA GLY A 313 11.12 0.67 23.43
C GLY A 313 11.66 0.11 24.76
N HIS A 314 12.52 0.83 25.45
CA HIS A 314 13.09 0.47 26.75
C HIS A 314 12.60 1.37 27.91
N CYS A 315 11.47 2.08 27.74
CA CYS A 315 10.79 2.78 28.84
C CYS A 315 9.42 2.18 29.10
#